data_a0fdacad4daa4b879969b9d5437488c0
#
_entry.id   a0fdacad4daa4b879969b9d5437488c0
#
_cell.length_a   1.000
_cell.length_b   1.000
_cell.length_c   1.000
_cell.angle_alpha   90.00
_cell.angle_beta   90.00
_cell.angle_gamma   90.00
#
_symmetry.space_group_name_H-M   'P 1'
#
loop_
_entity.id
_entity.type
_entity.pdbx_description
1 polymer ?
#
loop_
_entity_poly.entity_id
_entity_poly.type
_entity_poly.pdbx_seq_one_letter_code
_entity_poly.pdbx_strand_id
1 'polypeptide(L)'
;MIKVDGLRKSFHGQPVLRGIDLEVPDGSITIIIGRSGGGKSVFLKHLLGLLRPDSGRIEVGGVDLARLSGRRLDEVRKRYGVVFQGGALFDSMTCRDNVAFPLREKLRLPRPEIDKRVGTALERVGLAAIGDKYPEEVSGGMRKRVAIARALVTEPEIVFFDEPTTGLDPVLVNTIHQLILDLHRHSRFTAVMVSHEIPEIFDIADRVGMLHEGRIVEIGPPAAIQGSQNPIVRQFIRGEPDPQA
;
A
#
# COMPACT_ATOMS: atom_id res chain seq x y z
N MET A 1 -0.15 14.94 4.08
CA MET A 1 -1.11 14.93 2.96
C MET A 1 -0.38 14.56 1.67
N ILE A 2 -1.00 13.67 0.88
CA ILE A 2 -0.54 13.36 -0.48
C ILE A 2 -1.52 14.02 -1.44
N LYS A 3 -1.00 14.76 -2.44
CA LYS A 3 -1.80 15.38 -3.47
C LYS A 3 -1.27 15.01 -4.85
N VAL A 4 -2.16 14.61 -5.75
CA VAL A 4 -1.86 14.24 -7.12
C VAL A 4 -2.72 15.11 -8.04
N ASP A 5 -2.09 15.83 -8.94
CA ASP A 5 -2.75 16.74 -9.87
C ASP A 5 -2.42 16.34 -11.31
N GLY A 6 -3.41 15.93 -12.07
CA GLY A 6 -3.33 15.65 -13.50
C GLY A 6 -2.29 14.61 -13.91
N LEU A 7 -2.01 13.60 -13.07
CA LEU A 7 -0.96 12.61 -13.30
C LEU A 7 -1.20 11.80 -14.56
N ARG A 8 -0.23 11.84 -15.49
CA ARG A 8 -0.26 11.08 -16.77
C ARG A 8 0.98 10.21 -16.91
N LYS A 9 0.77 9.00 -17.46
CA LYS A 9 1.85 8.08 -17.81
C LYS A 9 1.49 7.22 -19.00
N SER A 10 2.41 7.14 -19.94
CA SER A 10 2.32 6.23 -21.10
C SER A 10 3.54 5.32 -21.13
N PHE A 11 3.37 4.13 -21.70
CA PHE A 11 4.47 3.20 -22.00
C PHE A 11 4.35 2.79 -23.48
N HIS A 12 5.42 2.95 -24.23
CA HIS A 12 5.47 2.65 -25.67
C HIS A 12 4.31 3.30 -26.45
N GLY A 13 3.96 4.55 -26.10
CA GLY A 13 2.88 5.30 -26.75
C GLY A 13 1.46 4.94 -26.24
N GLN A 14 1.31 3.91 -25.41
CA GLN A 14 0.01 3.54 -24.85
C GLN A 14 -0.22 4.26 -23.50
N PRO A 15 -1.27 5.06 -23.35
CA PRO A 15 -1.58 5.77 -22.11
C PRO A 15 -2.14 4.81 -21.07
N VAL A 16 -1.46 4.74 -19.91
CA VAL A 16 -1.87 3.92 -18.74
C VAL A 16 -2.53 4.80 -17.68
N LEU A 17 -1.95 5.97 -17.37
CA LEU A 17 -2.58 6.96 -16.50
C LEU A 17 -2.95 8.19 -17.35
N ARG A 18 -4.20 8.62 -17.26
CA ARG A 18 -4.80 9.59 -18.20
C ARG A 18 -5.25 10.88 -17.53
N GLY A 19 -4.55 11.30 -16.46
CA GLY A 19 -4.88 12.49 -15.68
C GLY A 19 -5.59 12.07 -14.39
N ILE A 20 -4.82 11.60 -13.41
CA ILE A 20 -5.34 11.26 -12.09
C ILE A 20 -5.24 12.50 -11.21
N ASP A 21 -6.36 12.85 -10.59
CA ASP A 21 -6.48 13.82 -9.51
C ASP A 21 -6.88 13.07 -8.25
N LEU A 22 -6.12 13.25 -7.16
CA LEU A 22 -6.36 12.55 -5.89
C LEU A 22 -5.78 13.34 -4.72
N GLU A 23 -6.55 13.43 -3.64
CA GLU A 23 -6.07 13.88 -2.35
C GLU A 23 -6.23 12.78 -1.30
N VAL A 24 -5.13 12.50 -0.58
CA VAL A 24 -5.09 11.56 0.55
C VAL A 24 -4.87 12.36 1.82
N PRO A 25 -5.87 12.45 2.70
CA PRO A 25 -5.73 13.13 3.99
C PRO A 25 -4.71 12.45 4.90
N ASP A 26 -4.02 13.23 5.73
CA ASP A 26 -3.11 12.66 6.73
C ASP A 26 -3.88 11.79 7.72
N GLY A 27 -3.25 10.68 8.12
CA GLY A 27 -3.81 9.74 9.08
C GLY A 27 -5.04 8.98 8.61
N SER A 28 -5.36 9.00 7.30
CA SER A 28 -6.47 8.24 6.71
C SER A 28 -6.00 6.99 5.97
N ILE A 29 -6.88 6.01 5.85
CA ILE A 29 -6.74 4.86 4.94
C ILE A 29 -7.51 5.16 3.66
N THR A 30 -6.80 5.45 2.58
CA THR A 30 -7.39 5.63 1.24
C THR A 30 -7.11 4.42 0.39
N ILE A 31 -8.15 3.77 -0.14
CA ILE A 31 -8.04 2.57 -0.95
C ILE A 31 -8.43 2.87 -2.39
N ILE A 32 -7.57 2.52 -3.33
CA ILE A 32 -7.83 2.63 -4.76
C ILE A 32 -8.20 1.26 -5.30
N ILE A 33 -9.46 1.14 -5.73
CA ILE A 33 -10.00 -0.08 -6.34
C ILE A 33 -10.02 0.01 -7.85
N GLY A 34 -10.12 -1.12 -8.51
CA GLY A 34 -10.24 -1.20 -9.97
C GLY A 34 -9.78 -2.54 -10.52
N ARG A 35 -10.06 -2.77 -11.79
CA ARG A 35 -9.71 -4.02 -12.47
C ARG A 35 -8.21 -4.30 -12.51
N SER A 36 -7.84 -5.59 -12.61
CA SER A 36 -6.46 -5.98 -12.92
C SER A 36 -6.01 -5.33 -14.23
N GLY A 37 -4.76 -4.87 -14.28
CA GLY A 37 -4.26 -4.15 -15.45
C GLY A 37 -4.72 -2.68 -15.56
N GLY A 38 -5.64 -2.19 -14.72
CA GLY A 38 -6.20 -0.83 -14.78
C GLY A 38 -5.24 0.30 -14.38
N GLY A 39 -3.96 0.00 -14.07
CA GLY A 39 -2.96 1.01 -13.75
C GLY A 39 -2.73 1.24 -12.25
N LYS A 40 -3.37 0.49 -11.34
CA LYS A 40 -3.24 0.65 -9.88
C LYS A 40 -1.79 0.58 -9.39
N SER A 41 -1.05 -0.47 -9.74
CA SER A 41 0.36 -0.62 -9.35
C SER A 41 1.27 0.40 -10.05
N VAL A 42 0.92 0.84 -11.27
CA VAL A 42 1.63 1.94 -11.94
C VAL A 42 1.42 3.24 -11.18
N PHE A 43 0.19 3.53 -10.77
CA PHE A 43 -0.12 4.68 -9.92
C PHE A 43 0.65 4.64 -8.61
N LEU A 44 0.63 3.49 -7.90
CA LEU A 44 1.35 3.32 -6.64
C LEU A 44 2.87 3.53 -6.80
N LYS A 45 3.47 3.01 -7.90
CA LYS A 45 4.89 3.23 -8.21
C LYS A 45 5.25 4.70 -8.41
N HIS A 46 4.32 5.54 -8.88
CA HIS A 46 4.54 6.99 -8.95
C HIS A 46 4.54 7.63 -7.56
N LEU A 47 3.62 7.23 -6.66
CA LEU A 47 3.59 7.72 -5.27
C LEU A 47 4.86 7.33 -4.51
N LEU A 48 5.43 6.15 -4.82
CA LEU A 48 6.71 5.69 -4.28
C LEU A 48 7.92 6.41 -4.90
N GLY A 49 7.71 7.23 -5.92
CA GLY A 49 8.79 7.86 -6.70
C GLY A 49 9.63 6.87 -7.51
N LEU A 50 9.14 5.65 -7.73
CA LEU A 50 9.81 4.62 -8.55
C LEU A 50 9.64 4.87 -10.05
N LEU A 51 8.59 5.60 -10.42
CA LEU A 51 8.33 6.03 -11.78
C LEU A 51 8.19 7.56 -11.83
N ARG A 52 8.67 8.16 -12.91
CA ARG A 52 8.45 9.58 -13.19
C ARG A 52 7.22 9.74 -14.07
N PRO A 53 6.34 10.69 -13.76
CA PRO A 53 5.20 11.01 -14.61
C PRO A 53 5.67 11.63 -15.94
N ASP A 54 4.86 11.47 -16.99
CA ASP A 54 5.06 12.19 -18.26
C ASP A 54 4.55 13.64 -18.11
N SER A 55 3.48 13.85 -17.34
CA SER A 55 2.97 15.14 -16.90
C SER A 55 2.14 15.02 -15.63
N GLY A 56 1.83 16.18 -15.02
CA GLY A 56 1.15 16.24 -13.74
C GLY A 56 2.13 16.38 -12.58
N ARG A 57 1.58 16.40 -11.35
CA ARG A 57 2.31 16.67 -10.12
C ARG A 57 1.95 15.65 -9.05
N ILE A 58 2.93 15.27 -8.25
CA ILE A 58 2.75 14.43 -7.07
C ILE A 58 3.42 15.12 -5.90
N GLU A 59 2.63 15.56 -4.95
CA GLU A 59 3.11 16.25 -3.76
C GLU A 59 2.91 15.38 -2.53
N VAL A 60 3.97 15.21 -1.73
CA VAL A 60 3.95 14.49 -0.46
C VAL A 60 4.53 15.39 0.62
N GLY A 61 3.70 15.75 1.60
CA GLY A 61 4.10 16.64 2.67
C GLY A 61 4.62 18.01 2.17
N GLY A 62 4.02 18.55 1.11
CA GLY A 62 4.42 19.83 0.51
C GLY A 62 5.57 19.74 -0.50
N VAL A 63 6.10 18.53 -0.76
CA VAL A 63 7.26 18.34 -1.65
C VAL A 63 6.83 17.62 -2.93
N ASP A 64 7.12 18.21 -4.08
CA ASP A 64 6.84 17.62 -5.40
C ASP A 64 7.88 16.53 -5.74
N LEU A 65 7.44 15.28 -5.75
CA LEU A 65 8.29 14.11 -6.01
C LEU A 65 8.89 14.12 -7.42
N ALA A 66 8.18 14.67 -8.42
CA ALA A 66 8.64 14.68 -9.80
C ALA A 66 9.91 15.54 -9.97
N ARG A 67 10.14 16.49 -9.07
CA ARG A 67 11.31 17.38 -9.05
C ARG A 67 12.48 16.85 -8.24
N LEU A 68 12.29 15.72 -7.55
CA LEU A 68 13.33 15.13 -6.71
C LEU A 68 14.11 14.05 -7.46
N SER A 69 15.39 13.88 -7.06
CA SER A 69 16.23 12.77 -7.48
C SER A 69 17.32 12.49 -6.45
N GLY A 70 17.92 11.29 -6.51
CA GLY A 70 19.01 10.88 -5.63
C GLY A 70 18.68 11.08 -4.16
N ARG A 71 19.59 11.62 -3.38
CA ARG A 71 19.47 11.75 -1.92
C ARG A 71 18.20 12.46 -1.45
N ARG A 72 17.71 13.48 -2.19
CA ARG A 72 16.50 14.20 -1.80
C ARG A 72 15.25 13.33 -1.89
N LEU A 73 15.15 12.50 -2.91
CA LEU A 73 14.07 11.53 -3.05
C LEU A 73 14.19 10.42 -1.99
N ASP A 74 15.40 9.97 -1.69
CA ASP A 74 15.64 8.94 -0.66
C ASP A 74 15.26 9.44 0.75
N GLU A 75 15.48 10.73 1.06
CA GLU A 75 15.01 11.30 2.34
C GLU A 75 13.48 11.26 2.47
N VAL A 76 12.73 11.51 1.37
CA VAL A 76 11.27 11.36 1.40
C VAL A 76 10.88 9.89 1.58
N ARG A 77 11.54 8.97 0.88
CA ARG A 77 11.28 7.52 0.98
C ARG A 77 11.59 6.92 2.35
N LYS A 78 12.48 7.53 3.15
CA LYS A 78 12.71 7.10 4.54
C LYS A 78 11.44 7.15 5.39
N ARG A 79 10.51 8.05 5.06
CA ARG A 79 9.22 8.21 5.73
C ARG A 79 8.17 7.16 5.30
N TYR A 80 8.53 6.27 4.35
CA TYR A 80 7.63 5.30 3.76
C TYR A 80 7.83 3.89 4.32
N GLY A 81 6.70 3.23 4.61
CA GLY A 81 6.57 1.78 4.69
C GLY A 81 5.94 1.24 3.41
N VAL A 82 6.37 0.08 2.95
CA VAL A 82 5.82 -0.52 1.72
C VAL A 82 5.57 -2.01 1.94
N VAL A 83 4.34 -2.44 1.66
CA VAL A 83 3.93 -3.84 1.62
C VAL A 83 3.60 -4.18 0.17
N PHE A 84 4.43 -5.00 -0.46
CA PHE A 84 4.24 -5.45 -1.84
C PHE A 84 3.32 -6.67 -1.92
N GLN A 85 2.69 -6.91 -3.05
CA GLN A 85 1.75 -8.00 -3.31
C GLN A 85 2.26 -9.37 -2.86
N GLY A 86 3.50 -9.74 -3.20
CA GLY A 86 4.15 -10.98 -2.76
C GLY A 86 4.79 -10.92 -1.38
N GLY A 87 4.66 -9.78 -0.63
CA GLY A 87 5.41 -9.54 0.59
C GLY A 87 6.85 -9.11 0.35
N ALA A 88 7.48 -9.54 -0.73
CA ALA A 88 8.88 -9.26 -1.12
C ALA A 88 9.87 -9.48 0.04
N LEU A 89 9.69 -10.57 0.79
CA LEU A 89 10.65 -10.97 1.82
C LEU A 89 11.92 -11.52 1.14
N PHE A 90 13.05 -11.34 1.79
CA PHE A 90 14.31 -11.96 1.38
C PHE A 90 14.32 -13.42 1.86
N ASP A 91 14.32 -14.36 0.93
CA ASP A 91 14.29 -15.81 1.25
C ASP A 91 15.55 -16.28 1.99
N SER A 92 16.68 -15.58 1.77
CA SER A 92 17.95 -15.85 2.45
C SER A 92 18.06 -15.29 3.88
N MET A 93 17.02 -14.60 4.35
CA MET A 93 16.98 -14.00 5.69
C MET A 93 15.86 -14.61 6.52
N THR A 94 16.10 -14.74 7.84
CA THR A 94 15.03 -15.12 8.77
C THR A 94 13.91 -14.07 8.80
N CYS A 95 12.75 -14.41 9.38
CA CYS A 95 11.65 -13.45 9.59
C CYS A 95 12.12 -12.26 10.43
N ARG A 96 12.92 -12.48 11.47
CA ARG A 96 13.56 -11.46 12.30
C ARG A 96 14.46 -10.55 11.47
N ASP A 97 15.34 -11.12 10.64
CA ASP A 97 16.26 -10.33 9.83
C ASP A 97 15.54 -9.53 8.74
N ASN A 98 14.49 -10.09 8.15
CA ASN A 98 13.61 -9.35 7.24
C ASN A 98 13.01 -8.11 7.90
N VAL A 99 12.50 -8.24 9.14
CA VAL A 99 11.95 -7.10 9.89
C VAL A 99 13.05 -6.13 10.32
N ALA A 100 14.24 -6.63 10.68
CA ALA A 100 15.38 -5.80 11.07
C ALA A 100 16.00 -5.00 9.91
N PHE A 101 15.84 -5.49 8.67
CA PHE A 101 16.51 -4.94 7.50
C PHE A 101 16.32 -3.43 7.32
N PRO A 102 15.09 -2.87 7.34
CA PRO A 102 14.89 -1.42 7.19
C PRO A 102 15.52 -0.61 8.33
N LEU A 103 15.59 -1.14 9.54
CA LEU A 103 16.24 -0.46 10.68
C LEU A 103 17.75 -0.36 10.48
N ARG A 104 18.38 -1.42 9.94
CA ARG A 104 19.81 -1.44 9.63
C ARG A 104 20.17 -0.49 8.50
N GLU A 105 19.34 -0.47 7.44
CA GLU A 105 19.62 0.33 6.23
C GLU A 105 19.24 1.81 6.38
N LYS A 106 18.12 2.12 7.02
CA LYS A 106 17.61 3.49 7.10
C LYS A 106 18.05 4.23 8.38
N LEU A 107 18.20 3.49 9.50
CA LEU A 107 18.43 4.06 10.82
C LEU A 107 19.72 3.43 11.41
N ARG A 108 20.70 4.26 11.76
CA ARG A 108 21.94 3.80 12.38
C ARG A 108 21.75 3.52 13.90
N LEU A 109 20.88 2.55 14.22
CA LEU A 109 20.56 2.20 15.61
C LEU A 109 21.55 1.17 16.18
N PRO A 110 21.80 1.18 17.50
CA PRO A 110 22.52 0.12 18.18
C PRO A 110 21.75 -1.21 18.11
N ARG A 111 22.49 -2.34 18.02
CA ARG A 111 21.89 -3.67 17.92
C ARG A 111 20.81 -3.97 18.98
N PRO A 112 20.99 -3.67 20.27
CA PRO A 112 19.94 -3.92 21.28
C PRO A 112 18.63 -3.19 21.01
N GLU A 113 18.70 -1.97 20.46
CA GLU A 113 17.50 -1.20 20.07
C GLU A 113 16.81 -1.82 18.85
N ILE A 114 17.59 -2.29 17.85
CA ILE A 114 17.05 -3.02 16.70
C ILE A 114 16.32 -4.28 17.19
N ASP A 115 16.96 -5.09 18.04
CA ASP A 115 16.40 -6.35 18.55
C ASP A 115 15.09 -6.10 19.31
N LYS A 116 15.04 -5.05 20.13
CA LYS A 116 13.83 -4.62 20.85
C LYS A 116 12.70 -4.24 19.89
N ARG A 117 12.96 -3.38 18.90
CA ARG A 117 11.95 -2.94 17.93
C ARG A 117 11.43 -4.08 17.08
N VAL A 118 12.32 -4.99 16.65
CA VAL A 118 11.95 -6.18 15.88
C VAL A 118 11.06 -7.10 16.72
N GLY A 119 11.43 -7.37 17.99
CA GLY A 119 10.60 -8.15 18.92
C GLY A 119 9.18 -7.58 19.03
N THR A 120 9.08 -6.28 19.34
CA THR A 120 7.79 -5.59 19.44
C THR A 120 7.00 -5.62 18.12
N ALA A 121 7.66 -5.47 16.96
CA ALA A 121 7.00 -5.52 15.66
C ALA A 121 6.43 -6.92 15.36
N LEU A 122 7.17 -7.98 15.66
CA LEU A 122 6.71 -9.35 15.51
C LEU A 122 5.56 -9.69 16.48
N GLU A 123 5.63 -9.22 17.73
CA GLU A 123 4.54 -9.36 18.71
C GLU A 123 3.25 -8.69 18.22
N ARG A 124 3.33 -7.47 17.71
CA ARG A 124 2.17 -6.71 17.19
C ARG A 124 1.44 -7.41 16.04
N VAL A 125 2.15 -8.21 15.26
CA VAL A 125 1.54 -9.01 14.18
C VAL A 125 1.24 -10.47 14.60
N GLY A 126 1.39 -10.80 15.89
CA GLY A 126 1.10 -12.12 16.45
C GLY A 126 2.11 -13.20 16.04
N LEU A 127 3.39 -12.84 15.83
CA LEU A 127 4.43 -13.71 15.29
C LEU A 127 5.71 -13.73 16.15
N ALA A 128 5.61 -13.49 17.47
CA ALA A 128 6.78 -13.47 18.37
C ALA A 128 7.65 -14.74 18.30
N ALA A 129 7.00 -15.92 18.15
CA ALA A 129 7.68 -17.22 18.22
C ALA A 129 8.37 -17.66 16.90
N ILE A 130 8.19 -16.93 15.78
CA ILE A 130 8.68 -17.40 14.47
C ILE A 130 9.86 -16.58 13.93
N GLY A 131 10.43 -15.73 14.76
CA GLY A 131 11.50 -14.82 14.34
C GLY A 131 12.68 -15.49 13.67
N ASP A 132 13.07 -16.66 14.12
CA ASP A 132 14.23 -17.39 13.63
C ASP A 132 13.94 -18.31 12.44
N LYS A 133 12.67 -18.41 11.99
CA LYS A 133 12.26 -19.15 10.79
C LYS A 133 12.52 -18.36 9.52
N TYR A 134 12.76 -19.09 8.43
CA TYR A 134 12.84 -18.53 7.10
C TYR A 134 11.44 -18.37 6.46
N PRO A 135 11.27 -17.49 5.43
CA PRO A 135 9.99 -17.29 4.77
C PRO A 135 9.36 -18.58 4.18
N GLU A 136 10.17 -19.53 3.75
CA GLU A 136 9.72 -20.83 3.24
C GLU A 136 9.13 -21.76 4.30
N GLU A 137 9.51 -21.56 5.59
CA GLU A 137 9.04 -22.38 6.72
C GLU A 137 7.73 -21.88 7.33
N VAL A 138 7.14 -20.81 6.81
CA VAL A 138 5.93 -20.19 7.36
C VAL A 138 4.81 -20.09 6.32
N SER A 139 3.56 -20.05 6.79
CA SER A 139 2.39 -19.97 5.91
C SER A 139 2.32 -18.65 5.12
N GLY A 140 1.50 -18.61 4.04
CA GLY A 140 1.27 -17.41 3.25
C GLY A 140 0.78 -16.24 4.08
N GLY A 141 -0.19 -16.46 4.97
CA GLY A 141 -0.68 -15.42 5.89
C GLY A 141 0.38 -14.95 6.88
N MET A 142 1.25 -15.84 7.37
CA MET A 142 2.38 -15.45 8.23
C MET A 142 3.40 -14.60 7.45
N ARG A 143 3.73 -14.97 6.20
CA ARG A 143 4.60 -14.15 5.34
C ARG A 143 4.04 -12.74 5.15
N LYS A 144 2.73 -12.60 4.89
CA LYS A 144 2.09 -11.28 4.78
C LYS A 144 2.22 -10.47 6.07
N ARG A 145 2.01 -11.09 7.24
CA ARG A 145 2.17 -10.42 8.53
C ARG A 145 3.62 -10.01 8.81
N VAL A 146 4.61 -10.82 8.45
CA VAL A 146 6.05 -10.43 8.52
C VAL A 146 6.33 -9.23 7.61
N ALA A 147 5.78 -9.21 6.39
CA ALA A 147 5.94 -8.08 5.48
C ALA A 147 5.34 -6.78 6.03
N ILE A 148 4.18 -6.87 6.71
CA ILE A 148 3.56 -5.73 7.41
C ILE A 148 4.44 -5.27 8.58
N ALA A 149 4.95 -6.19 9.41
CA ALA A 149 5.86 -5.87 10.50
C ALA A 149 7.11 -5.14 9.98
N ARG A 150 7.72 -5.65 8.89
CA ARG A 150 8.87 -5.02 8.24
C ARG A 150 8.57 -3.62 7.73
N ALA A 151 7.40 -3.40 7.14
CA ALA A 151 7.02 -2.08 6.62
C ALA A 151 6.80 -1.06 7.74
N LEU A 152 6.34 -1.49 8.92
CA LEU A 152 5.97 -0.62 10.04
C LEU A 152 7.06 -0.46 11.10
N VAL A 153 8.11 -1.29 11.11
CA VAL A 153 9.15 -1.30 12.16
C VAL A 153 9.93 0.01 12.27
N THR A 154 9.97 0.80 11.20
CA THR A 154 10.60 2.14 11.17
C THR A 154 9.66 3.26 11.61
N GLU A 155 8.43 2.94 12.00
CA GLU A 155 7.38 3.90 12.36
C GLU A 155 7.15 4.95 11.25
N PRO A 156 6.83 4.51 10.02
CA PRO A 156 6.69 5.40 8.87
C PRO A 156 5.49 6.32 9.01
N GLU A 157 5.57 7.52 8.42
CA GLU A 157 4.45 8.45 8.34
C GLU A 157 3.41 8.01 7.29
N ILE A 158 3.88 7.35 6.23
CA ILE A 158 3.03 6.91 5.11
C ILE A 158 3.31 5.44 4.83
N VAL A 159 2.25 4.65 4.67
CA VAL A 159 2.35 3.23 4.32
C VAL A 159 1.60 2.95 3.02
N PHE A 160 2.29 2.33 2.09
CA PHE A 160 1.74 1.90 0.82
C PHE A 160 1.52 0.39 0.82
N PHE A 161 0.33 -0.04 0.40
CA PHE A 161 -0.03 -1.46 0.28
C PHE A 161 -0.38 -1.77 -1.18
N ASP A 162 0.41 -2.64 -1.81
CA ASP A 162 0.15 -3.14 -3.16
C ASP A 162 -0.48 -4.53 -3.05
N GLU A 163 -1.80 -4.59 -3.09
CA GLU A 163 -2.60 -5.82 -3.03
C GLU A 163 -2.16 -6.77 -1.88
N PRO A 164 -2.22 -6.34 -0.61
CA PRO A 164 -1.59 -7.04 0.51
C PRO A 164 -2.18 -8.41 0.80
N THR A 165 -3.41 -8.67 0.39
CA THR A 165 -4.21 -9.86 0.71
C THR A 165 -4.37 -10.82 -0.47
N THR A 166 -3.92 -10.44 -1.66
CA THR A 166 -4.03 -11.28 -2.86
C THR A 166 -3.45 -12.68 -2.63
N GLY A 167 -4.26 -13.70 -3.00
CA GLY A 167 -3.91 -15.11 -2.88
C GLY A 167 -4.17 -15.73 -1.50
N LEU A 168 -4.88 -15.03 -0.62
CA LEU A 168 -5.36 -15.54 0.66
C LEU A 168 -6.82 -15.97 0.54
N ASP A 169 -7.24 -16.88 1.42
CA ASP A 169 -8.67 -17.19 1.59
C ASP A 169 -9.40 -16.04 2.32
N PRO A 170 -10.74 -15.96 2.22
CA PRO A 170 -11.51 -14.85 2.79
C PRO A 170 -11.32 -14.64 4.31
N VAL A 171 -11.09 -15.71 5.08
CA VAL A 171 -10.86 -15.61 6.52
C VAL A 171 -9.54 -14.94 6.82
N LEU A 172 -8.49 -15.30 6.08
CA LEU A 172 -7.17 -14.69 6.19
C LEU A 172 -7.17 -13.25 5.66
N VAL A 173 -7.93 -12.93 4.59
CA VAL A 173 -8.13 -11.55 4.10
C VAL A 173 -8.65 -10.68 5.24
N ASN A 174 -9.76 -11.07 5.88
CA ASN A 174 -10.33 -10.34 7.01
C ASN A 174 -9.34 -10.20 8.17
N THR A 175 -8.57 -11.26 8.47
CA THR A 175 -7.56 -11.22 9.53
C THR A 175 -6.47 -10.18 9.24
N ILE A 176 -5.99 -10.10 7.99
CA ILE A 176 -4.98 -9.10 7.59
C ILE A 176 -5.58 -7.69 7.59
N HIS A 177 -6.81 -7.52 7.12
CA HIS A 177 -7.49 -6.22 7.14
C HIS A 177 -7.68 -5.70 8.57
N GLN A 178 -8.15 -6.53 9.50
CA GLN A 178 -8.27 -6.15 10.91
C GLN A 178 -6.91 -5.82 11.52
N LEU A 179 -5.87 -6.59 11.23
CA LEU A 179 -4.51 -6.30 11.68
C LEU A 179 -4.04 -4.93 11.18
N ILE A 180 -4.24 -4.59 9.89
CA ILE A 180 -3.89 -3.29 9.33
C ILE A 180 -4.64 -2.17 10.04
N LEU A 181 -5.95 -2.35 10.28
CA LEU A 181 -6.79 -1.38 10.96
C LEU A 181 -6.34 -1.14 12.42
N ASP A 182 -6.00 -2.21 13.16
CA ASP A 182 -5.54 -2.11 14.54
C ASP A 182 -4.17 -1.42 14.63
N LEU A 183 -3.25 -1.75 13.72
CA LEU A 183 -1.95 -1.09 13.62
C LEU A 183 -2.10 0.39 13.23
N HIS A 184 -3.02 0.71 12.32
CA HIS A 184 -3.33 2.08 11.94
C HIS A 184 -3.91 2.90 13.10
N ARG A 185 -4.86 2.34 13.86
CA ARG A 185 -5.44 2.99 15.05
C ARG A 185 -4.38 3.35 16.08
N HIS A 186 -3.38 2.49 16.22
CA HIS A 186 -2.28 2.70 17.17
C HIS A 186 -1.27 3.75 16.69
N SER A 187 -0.88 3.71 15.42
CA SER A 187 0.25 4.51 14.90
C SER A 187 -0.16 5.71 14.03
N ARG A 188 -1.44 5.77 13.60
CA ARG A 188 -2.02 6.87 12.82
C ARG A 188 -1.23 7.27 11.56
N PHE A 189 -0.58 6.31 10.93
CA PHE A 189 0.07 6.55 9.64
C PHE A 189 -0.95 6.85 8.54
N THR A 190 -0.56 7.58 7.52
CA THR A 190 -1.37 7.73 6.30
C THR A 190 -1.21 6.48 5.45
N ALA A 191 -2.30 5.84 5.05
CA ALA A 191 -2.27 4.64 4.21
C ALA A 191 -2.80 4.89 2.81
N VAL A 192 -2.10 4.41 1.80
CA VAL A 192 -2.60 4.25 0.44
C VAL A 192 -2.52 2.77 0.08
N MET A 193 -3.66 2.18 -0.18
CA MET A 193 -3.77 0.78 -0.57
C MET A 193 -4.33 0.67 -1.98
N VAL A 194 -3.80 -0.23 -2.78
CA VAL A 194 -4.46 -0.67 -4.02
C VAL A 194 -4.99 -2.07 -3.82
N SER A 195 -6.23 -2.32 -4.23
CA SER A 195 -6.89 -3.62 -4.09
C SER A 195 -7.92 -3.84 -5.19
N HIS A 196 -8.32 -5.09 -5.37
CA HIS A 196 -9.47 -5.49 -6.18
C HIS A 196 -10.46 -6.35 -5.38
N GLU A 197 -10.21 -6.54 -4.09
CA GLU A 197 -11.01 -7.37 -3.20
C GLU A 197 -12.20 -6.59 -2.65
N ILE A 198 -13.41 -7.00 -3.00
CA ILE A 198 -14.69 -6.44 -2.58
C ILE A 198 -15.54 -7.58 -2.03
N PRO A 199 -16.27 -7.38 -0.92
CA PRO A 199 -16.56 -6.11 -0.25
C PRO A 199 -15.60 -5.74 0.91
N GLU A 200 -14.65 -6.59 1.28
CA GLU A 200 -13.91 -6.55 2.54
C GLU A 200 -13.12 -5.24 2.75
N ILE A 201 -12.72 -4.56 1.65
CA ILE A 201 -11.97 -3.30 1.77
C ILE A 201 -12.80 -2.14 2.34
N PHE A 202 -14.14 -2.21 2.25
CA PHE A 202 -15.01 -1.14 2.73
C PHE A 202 -15.00 -1.02 4.27
N ASP A 203 -14.67 -2.11 4.97
CA ASP A 203 -14.67 -2.15 6.44
C ASP A 203 -13.44 -1.44 7.04
N ILE A 204 -12.38 -1.25 6.24
CA ILE A 204 -11.13 -0.67 6.72
C ILE A 204 -10.79 0.69 6.09
N ALA A 205 -11.52 1.11 5.07
CA ALA A 205 -11.26 2.34 4.36
C ALA A 205 -11.94 3.56 5.00
N ASP A 206 -11.22 4.69 5.07
CA ASP A 206 -11.85 6.00 5.29
C ASP A 206 -12.35 6.59 3.96
N ARG A 207 -11.62 6.31 2.87
CA ARG A 207 -11.96 6.74 1.51
C ARG A 207 -11.66 5.65 0.49
N VAL A 208 -12.51 5.53 -0.50
CA VAL A 208 -12.34 4.60 -1.62
C VAL A 208 -12.42 5.36 -2.94
N GLY A 209 -11.42 5.19 -3.80
CA GLY A 209 -11.38 5.74 -5.15
C GLY A 209 -11.42 4.64 -6.20
N MET A 210 -12.30 4.75 -7.20
CA MET A 210 -12.36 3.80 -8.33
C MET A 210 -11.45 4.28 -9.46
N LEU A 211 -10.41 3.50 -9.74
CA LEU A 211 -9.55 3.70 -10.90
C LEU A 211 -10.07 2.86 -12.08
N HIS A 212 -10.47 3.55 -13.14
CA HIS A 212 -10.95 2.95 -14.38
C HIS A 212 -10.29 3.64 -15.57
N GLU A 213 -9.75 2.87 -16.52
CA GLU A 213 -9.06 3.36 -17.73
C GLU A 213 -8.07 4.52 -17.48
N GLY A 214 -7.29 4.41 -16.40
CA GLY A 214 -6.26 5.40 -16.05
C GLY A 214 -6.79 6.70 -15.45
N ARG A 215 -8.05 6.75 -14.98
CA ARG A 215 -8.67 7.90 -14.30
C ARG A 215 -9.35 7.47 -13.01
N ILE A 216 -9.36 8.34 -12.01
CA ILE A 216 -10.26 8.18 -10.87
C ILE A 216 -11.63 8.67 -11.30
N VAL A 217 -12.58 7.72 -11.46
CA VAL A 217 -13.95 8.04 -11.95
C VAL A 217 -14.88 8.44 -10.82
N GLU A 218 -14.57 8.02 -9.60
CA GLU A 218 -15.29 8.42 -8.39
C GLU A 218 -14.40 8.22 -7.17
N ILE A 219 -14.53 9.08 -6.16
CA ILE A 219 -13.86 8.94 -4.86
C ILE A 219 -14.76 9.49 -3.75
N GLY A 220 -14.84 8.76 -2.64
CA GLY A 220 -15.66 9.16 -1.52
C GLY A 220 -15.52 8.22 -0.33
N PRO A 221 -16.28 8.42 0.75
CA PRO A 221 -16.37 7.47 1.85
C PRO A 221 -16.97 6.15 1.37
N PRO A 222 -16.71 5.02 2.05
CA PRO A 222 -17.19 3.68 1.67
C PRO A 222 -18.66 3.63 1.31
N ALA A 223 -19.54 4.20 2.16
CA ALA A 223 -20.99 4.20 1.94
C ALA A 223 -21.41 4.93 0.63
N ALA A 224 -20.72 6.01 0.25
CA ALA A 224 -21.00 6.73 -0.99
C ALA A 224 -20.63 5.87 -2.21
N ILE A 225 -19.48 5.19 -2.17
CA ILE A 225 -19.03 4.32 -3.26
C ILE A 225 -19.94 3.08 -3.38
N GLN A 226 -20.35 2.47 -2.26
CA GLN A 226 -21.30 1.35 -2.26
C GLN A 226 -22.67 1.75 -2.81
N GLY A 227 -23.12 2.98 -2.54
CA GLY A 227 -24.39 3.55 -3.05
C GLY A 227 -24.26 4.27 -4.39
N SER A 228 -23.11 4.19 -5.08
CA SER A 228 -22.83 4.95 -6.29
C SER A 228 -23.86 4.70 -7.40
N GLN A 229 -24.22 5.78 -8.12
CA GLN A 229 -25.06 5.70 -9.32
C GLN A 229 -24.20 5.63 -10.60
N ASN A 230 -22.87 5.76 -10.49
CA ASN A 230 -21.98 5.60 -11.62
C ASN A 230 -22.01 4.15 -12.13
N PRO A 231 -22.37 3.89 -13.39
CA PRO A 231 -22.51 2.53 -13.90
C PRO A 231 -21.21 1.71 -13.83
N ILE A 232 -20.06 2.35 -14.01
CA ILE A 232 -18.73 1.71 -13.92
C ILE A 232 -18.47 1.22 -12.50
N VAL A 233 -18.72 2.07 -11.51
CA VAL A 233 -18.51 1.75 -10.10
C VAL A 233 -19.47 0.63 -9.66
N ARG A 234 -20.76 0.74 -10.02
CA ARG A 234 -21.77 -0.27 -9.70
C ARG A 234 -21.43 -1.63 -10.29
N GLN A 235 -21.06 -1.67 -11.56
CA GLN A 235 -20.67 -2.90 -12.27
C GLN A 235 -19.49 -3.57 -11.54
N PHE A 236 -18.47 -2.80 -11.17
CA PHE A 236 -17.29 -3.33 -10.49
C PHE A 236 -17.65 -3.90 -9.11
N ILE A 237 -18.42 -3.13 -8.29
CA ILE A 237 -18.81 -3.54 -6.92
C ILE A 237 -19.70 -4.81 -6.95
N ARG A 238 -20.55 -4.96 -7.95
CA ARG A 238 -21.43 -6.13 -8.10
C ARG A 238 -20.74 -7.35 -8.71
N GLY A 239 -19.48 -7.22 -9.16
CA GLY A 239 -18.77 -8.29 -9.86
C GLY A 239 -19.42 -8.64 -11.21
N GLU A 240 -20.12 -7.70 -11.84
CA GLU A 240 -20.78 -7.93 -13.11
C GLU A 240 -19.74 -8.00 -14.25
N PRO A 241 -19.90 -8.93 -15.22
CA PRO A 241 -18.97 -9.03 -16.34
C PRO A 241 -18.95 -7.75 -17.17
N ASP A 242 -17.78 -7.45 -17.74
CA ASP A 242 -17.65 -6.36 -18.71
C ASP A 242 -18.21 -6.76 -20.05
N PRO A 243 -19.20 -6.05 -20.59
CA PRO A 243 -19.71 -6.36 -21.93
C PRO A 243 -18.69 -6.14 -23.06
N GLN A 244 -17.53 -5.51 -22.73
CA GLN A 244 -16.46 -5.21 -23.69
C GLN A 244 -15.15 -6.00 -23.42
N ALA A 245 -15.17 -6.95 -22.49
CA ALA A 245 -14.00 -7.78 -22.12
C ALA A 245 -13.88 -9.03 -23.02
#